data_f739e43fb6ac9255785ac1822d4f91d9
#
_entry.id   f739e43fb6ac9255785ac1822d4f91d9
#
_cell.length_a   1.000
_cell.length_b   1.000
_cell.length_c   1.000
_cell.angle_alpha   90.00
_cell.angle_beta   90.00
_cell.angle_gamma   90.00
#
_symmetry.space_group_name_H-M   'P 1'
#
loop_
_entity.id
_entity.type
_entity.pdbx_description
1 polymer ?
#
loop_
_entity_poly.entity_id
_entity_poly.type
_entity_poly.pdbx_seq_one_letter_code
_entity_poly.pdbx_strand_id
1 'polypeptide(L)'
;MKTNNKICLVKALIFILFTGIGIAACSKKGGSPAPPMTPPPVTPTQPVVGSDVTLWLTNADKSVLLQKQNLALNFSNALPVQPVITVDTTQRFQTIDGFGYALTGGSAQLIYALPSSQRAALLNELFLTDTNHIGVSYLRVSIGASDMSSRVFSYDDNASPAQPDTLLANFDLSDDNTYLVPLLQEILALNPSIKILGSPWSAPLWMKDNNDSKGGNLQPKYYDVYAQYFVKYIKAMKAAGIPIDAVTPQNEPLNPLNNPSMSMKATEQEEFVKNHLGPAFQAAGLSTKIIVYDHNCDQPTYPLTILADADAAKYVDGSAFHLYAGMITTLGQVHDAYPTKHVYFTEQYVAGPSNFAGDLEWHMKNLIIGAPRNWSRNVVEWNMAADANYGPHTAGGCSNCLGAFTINSTSITRNTSYYIIAHASKFVRPGSVRVASDMFGSLPNVAYLTPDGKKVLIVLNDNANAAQTFTIQFKGLNFTTTLNGGAVGTYVW
;
A
#
# COMPACT_ATOMS: atom_id res chain seq x y z
N MET A 1 -28.50 -56.70 6.33
CA MET A 1 -29.55 -56.34 7.31
C MET A 1 -29.90 -54.88 7.01
N LYS A 2 -30.97 -54.71 6.22
CA LYS A 2 -32.34 -54.21 6.55
C LYS A 2 -32.28 -52.85 7.28
N THR A 3 -32.50 -51.76 6.56
CA THR A 3 -33.74 -50.98 6.31
C THR A 3 -34.09 -50.04 7.49
N ASN A 4 -34.28 -48.75 7.30
CA ASN A 4 -35.54 -48.16 6.88
C ASN A 4 -35.46 -46.64 6.65
N ASN A 5 -36.06 -46.23 5.53
CA ASN A 5 -36.49 -44.87 5.19
C ASN A 5 -37.60 -44.34 6.11
N LYS A 6 -37.66 -43.05 6.34
CA LYS A 6 -38.96 -42.35 6.50
C LYS A 6 -38.90 -40.97 5.85
N ILE A 7 -39.63 -40.86 4.77
CA ILE A 7 -40.10 -39.67 4.09
C ILE A 7 -41.26 -39.07 4.91
N CYS A 8 -41.29 -37.78 5.12
CA CYS A 8 -42.47 -37.06 5.61
C CYS A 8 -42.81 -35.93 4.66
N LEU A 9 -43.84 -36.19 3.83
CA LEU A 9 -44.58 -35.19 3.03
C LEU A 9 -45.50 -34.39 3.96
N VAL A 10 -45.55 -33.07 3.80
CA VAL A 10 -46.68 -32.26 4.28
C VAL A 10 -47.22 -31.43 3.14
N LYS A 11 -48.52 -31.55 2.95
CA LYS A 11 -49.36 -31.08 1.87
C LYS A 11 -49.61 -29.57 1.91
N ALA A 12 -49.74 -29.02 0.73
CA ALA A 12 -50.30 -27.70 0.45
C ALA A 12 -51.80 -27.66 0.77
N LEU A 13 -52.26 -26.51 1.28
CA LEU A 13 -53.69 -26.16 1.24
C LEU A 13 -53.84 -24.78 0.62
N ILE A 14 -54.48 -24.77 -0.53
CA ILE A 14 -54.93 -23.60 -1.28
C ILE A 14 -56.28 -23.18 -0.70
N PHE A 15 -56.46 -21.88 -0.33
CA PHE A 15 -57.76 -21.29 -0.13
C PHE A 15 -57.93 -20.12 -1.15
N ILE A 16 -58.87 -20.36 -2.05
CA ILE A 16 -59.43 -19.36 -2.96
C ILE A 16 -60.68 -18.80 -2.30
N LEU A 17 -60.77 -17.47 -2.17
CA LEU A 17 -62.08 -16.81 -1.97
C LEU A 17 -62.20 -15.64 -2.92
N PHE A 18 -63.23 -15.79 -3.78
CA PHE A 18 -63.77 -14.73 -4.66
C PHE A 18 -64.82 -13.91 -3.89
N THR A 19 -64.85 -12.60 -4.12
CA THR A 19 -65.98 -11.67 -4.19
C THR A 19 -65.37 -10.25 -4.08
N GLY A 20 -65.74 -9.24 -4.80
CA GLY A 20 -66.88 -8.85 -5.57
C GLY A 20 -66.53 -7.44 -6.09
N ILE A 21 -67.02 -7.16 -7.30
CA ILE A 21 -66.82 -5.89 -8.02
C ILE A 21 -67.68 -4.79 -7.39
N GLY A 22 -67.07 -3.67 -7.05
CA GLY A 22 -67.75 -2.44 -6.72
C GLY A 22 -67.16 -1.26 -7.52
N ILE A 23 -67.81 -0.85 -8.58
CA ILE A 23 -67.43 0.33 -9.34
C ILE A 23 -67.97 1.55 -8.60
N ALA A 24 -67.12 2.40 -8.07
CA ALA A 24 -67.52 3.75 -7.64
C ALA A 24 -66.65 4.77 -8.39
N ALA A 25 -67.29 5.50 -9.27
CA ALA A 25 -66.73 6.66 -9.94
C ALA A 25 -66.55 7.78 -8.90
N CYS A 26 -65.33 8.26 -8.73
CA CYS A 26 -65.05 9.49 -7.99
C CYS A 26 -64.33 10.51 -8.87
N SER A 27 -64.91 11.64 -8.94
CA SER A 27 -64.54 12.87 -9.65
C SER A 27 -63.14 13.34 -9.30
N LYS A 28 -62.38 13.77 -10.31
CA LYS A 28 -61.12 14.52 -10.20
C LYS A 28 -61.35 15.83 -9.43
N LYS A 29 -60.80 15.95 -8.20
CA LYS A 29 -60.43 17.24 -7.64
C LYS A 29 -58.95 17.44 -7.88
N GLY A 30 -58.60 18.49 -8.62
CA GLY A 30 -57.22 18.93 -8.84
C GLY A 30 -56.57 19.32 -7.51
N GLY A 31 -55.61 18.53 -7.08
CA GLY A 31 -54.70 18.92 -5.99
C GLY A 31 -53.55 19.72 -6.59
N SER A 32 -53.36 20.94 -6.12
CA SER A 32 -52.14 21.73 -6.41
C SER A 32 -50.91 20.97 -5.97
N PRO A 33 -49.81 21.04 -6.76
CA PRO A 33 -48.55 20.44 -6.34
C PRO A 33 -48.05 21.07 -5.02
N ALA A 34 -47.63 20.26 -4.08
CA ALA A 34 -46.99 20.72 -2.85
C ALA A 34 -45.77 21.60 -3.20
N PRO A 35 -45.54 22.69 -2.48
CA PRO A 35 -44.35 23.51 -2.70
C PRO A 35 -43.09 22.69 -2.47
N PRO A 36 -42.01 22.92 -3.25
CA PRO A 36 -40.75 22.21 -3.04
C PRO A 36 -40.23 22.46 -1.61
N MET A 37 -39.93 21.38 -0.89
CA MET A 37 -39.30 21.49 0.42
C MET A 37 -37.96 22.20 0.25
N THR A 38 -37.82 23.38 0.79
CA THR A 38 -36.55 24.06 0.95
C THR A 38 -35.69 23.23 1.91
N PRO A 39 -34.45 22.88 1.55
CA PRO A 39 -33.57 22.25 2.51
C PRO A 39 -33.38 23.16 3.74
N PRO A 40 -33.22 22.57 4.95
CA PRO A 40 -33.01 23.37 6.15
C PRO A 40 -31.83 24.32 5.91
N PRO A 41 -31.85 25.53 6.46
CA PRO A 41 -30.77 26.48 6.31
C PRO A 41 -29.50 25.86 6.88
N VAL A 42 -28.48 25.67 6.02
CA VAL A 42 -27.14 25.32 6.45
C VAL A 42 -26.67 26.53 7.25
N THR A 43 -26.60 26.41 8.57
CA THR A 43 -25.96 27.43 9.41
C THR A 43 -24.52 27.57 8.91
N PRO A 44 -24.10 28.77 8.44
CA PRO A 44 -22.71 28.96 8.05
C PRO A 44 -21.85 28.69 9.29
N THR A 45 -21.06 27.66 9.28
CA THR A 45 -19.98 27.49 10.24
C THR A 45 -19.06 28.70 10.05
N GLN A 46 -19.02 29.60 11.02
CA GLN A 46 -18.10 30.73 11.00
C GLN A 46 -16.69 30.19 10.80
N PRO A 47 -15.88 30.78 9.91
CA PRO A 47 -14.49 30.37 9.77
C PRO A 47 -13.80 30.57 11.11
N VAL A 48 -13.15 29.51 11.63
CA VAL A 48 -12.34 29.59 12.83
C VAL A 48 -11.17 30.55 12.53
N VAL A 49 -11.20 31.68 13.17
CA VAL A 49 -10.17 32.72 13.00
C VAL A 49 -8.88 32.21 13.63
N GLY A 50 -7.87 31.93 12.80
CA GLY A 50 -6.48 31.69 13.20
C GLY A 50 -6.27 30.41 14.00
N SER A 51 -6.07 29.27 13.33
CA SER A 51 -5.51 28.06 13.96
C SER A 51 -4.06 27.88 13.51
N ASP A 52 -3.14 27.74 14.47
CA ASP A 52 -1.73 27.44 14.18
C ASP A 52 -1.55 26.02 13.65
N VAL A 53 -2.44 25.11 14.05
CA VAL A 53 -2.36 23.68 13.76
C VAL A 53 -3.63 23.20 13.06
N THR A 54 -3.46 22.47 11.99
CA THR A 54 -4.57 21.77 11.32
C THR A 54 -4.60 20.31 11.74
N LEU A 55 -5.78 19.81 12.16
CA LEU A 55 -6.03 18.42 12.46
C LEU A 55 -6.82 17.76 11.34
N TRP A 56 -6.34 16.62 10.85
CA TRP A 56 -7.07 15.69 10.01
C TRP A 56 -7.34 14.40 10.79
N LEU A 57 -8.59 13.93 10.79
CA LEU A 57 -9.08 12.91 11.70
C LEU A 57 -9.71 11.73 10.94
N THR A 58 -9.44 10.53 11.41
CA THR A 58 -10.22 9.32 11.11
C THR A 58 -10.63 8.66 12.42
N ASN A 59 -11.93 8.43 12.60
CA ASN A 59 -12.48 7.69 13.75
C ASN A 59 -12.62 6.20 13.42
N ALA A 60 -12.41 5.34 14.41
CA ALA A 60 -12.55 3.90 14.29
C ALA A 60 -13.97 3.45 13.90
N ASP A 61 -15.00 4.22 14.27
CA ASP A 61 -16.42 3.98 13.96
C ASP A 61 -16.85 4.51 12.58
N LYS A 62 -15.91 5.03 11.78
CA LYS A 62 -16.14 5.65 10.46
C LYS A 62 -16.99 6.93 10.47
N SER A 63 -17.32 7.50 11.63
CA SER A 63 -18.08 8.76 11.72
C SER A 63 -17.32 9.95 11.10
N VAL A 64 -16.00 9.87 11.06
CA VAL A 64 -15.09 10.81 10.40
C VAL A 64 -14.04 10.01 9.65
N LEU A 65 -13.80 10.34 8.37
CA LEU A 65 -12.87 9.63 7.50
C LEU A 65 -11.95 10.62 6.80
N LEU A 66 -10.73 10.79 7.31
CA LEU A 66 -9.69 11.72 6.84
C LEU A 66 -10.25 13.13 6.59
N GLN A 67 -10.96 13.68 7.56
CA GLN A 67 -11.57 15.00 7.43
C GLN A 67 -10.78 16.04 8.22
N LYS A 68 -10.55 17.19 7.58
CA LYS A 68 -10.03 18.38 8.26
C LYS A 68 -11.03 18.83 9.33
N GLN A 69 -10.53 18.99 10.56
CA GLN A 69 -11.37 19.40 11.68
C GLN A 69 -11.42 20.93 11.76
N ASN A 70 -12.60 21.46 12.09
CA ASN A 70 -12.80 22.88 12.32
C ASN A 70 -12.58 23.22 13.80
N LEU A 71 -11.32 23.09 14.25
CA LEU A 71 -10.89 23.34 15.62
C LEU A 71 -9.82 24.43 15.65
N ALA A 72 -9.90 25.33 16.63
CA ALA A 72 -8.83 26.30 16.94
C ALA A 72 -7.78 25.63 17.82
N LEU A 73 -6.70 25.14 17.23
CA LEU A 73 -5.56 24.54 17.91
C LEU A 73 -4.39 25.52 17.82
N ASN A 74 -4.18 26.29 18.91
CA ASN A 74 -3.17 27.35 18.95
C ASN A 74 -2.12 27.08 20.03
N PHE A 75 -0.86 27.24 19.67
CA PHE A 75 0.25 27.15 20.61
C PHE A 75 0.21 28.29 21.65
N SER A 76 0.39 27.90 22.89
CA SER A 76 0.36 28.86 24.04
C SER A 76 1.32 28.40 25.15
N ASN A 77 1.49 29.25 26.18
CA ASN A 77 2.22 28.91 27.40
C ASN A 77 1.30 28.28 28.47
N ALA A 78 0.12 27.76 28.12
CA ALA A 78 -0.77 27.09 29.06
C ALA A 78 -0.08 25.88 29.72
N LEU A 79 -0.52 25.54 30.95
CA LEU A 79 -0.01 24.37 31.63
C LEU A 79 -0.41 23.10 30.84
N PRO A 80 0.54 22.21 30.53
CA PRO A 80 0.27 21.02 29.72
C PRO A 80 -0.55 19.99 30.50
N VAL A 81 -1.46 19.30 29.82
CA VAL A 81 -2.15 18.13 30.31
C VAL A 81 -1.35 16.88 29.94
N GLN A 82 -1.17 15.95 30.87
CA GLN A 82 -0.44 14.70 30.60
C GLN A 82 -1.31 13.70 29.84
N PRO A 83 -0.70 12.87 28.95
CA PRO A 83 0.72 12.89 28.57
C PRO A 83 1.07 14.04 27.62
N VAL A 84 2.35 14.41 27.55
CA VAL A 84 2.88 15.45 26.68
C VAL A 84 3.76 14.85 25.60
N ILE A 85 3.37 14.97 24.33
CA ILE A 85 4.19 14.59 23.17
C ILE A 85 5.03 15.81 22.76
N THR A 86 6.31 15.79 23.06
CA THR A 86 7.26 16.83 22.62
C THR A 86 7.80 16.48 21.24
N VAL A 87 7.72 17.40 20.28
CA VAL A 87 8.33 17.27 18.96
C VAL A 87 9.62 18.09 18.92
N ASP A 88 10.75 17.42 18.58
CA ASP A 88 12.06 18.04 18.48
C ASP A 88 12.64 17.92 17.06
N THR A 89 12.62 19.00 16.30
CA THR A 89 13.15 19.06 14.93
C THR A 89 14.67 19.18 14.84
N THR A 90 15.37 19.31 15.96
CA THR A 90 16.85 19.32 16.01
C THR A 90 17.41 17.90 15.92
N GLN A 91 16.68 16.91 16.41
CA GLN A 91 17.02 15.51 16.29
C GLN A 91 16.40 14.91 15.01
N ARG A 92 17.24 14.66 14.02
CA ARG A 92 16.84 14.19 12.69
C ARG A 92 17.30 12.76 12.44
N PHE A 93 16.48 12.01 11.73
CA PHE A 93 16.73 10.62 11.36
C PHE A 93 16.72 10.43 9.84
N GLN A 94 16.13 9.35 9.33
CA GLN A 94 16.11 9.08 7.89
C GLN A 94 15.20 10.05 7.12
N THR A 95 15.55 10.21 5.85
CA THR A 95 14.68 10.85 4.84
C THR A 95 13.64 9.86 4.34
N ILE A 96 12.43 10.32 4.13
CA ILE A 96 11.30 9.54 3.63
C ILE A 96 11.26 9.61 2.11
N ASP A 97 11.16 8.46 1.46
CA ASP A 97 11.00 8.32 0.00
C ASP A 97 9.53 8.36 -0.43
N GLY A 98 8.60 7.92 0.42
CA GLY A 98 7.17 8.04 0.16
C GLY A 98 6.29 6.97 0.79
N PHE A 99 4.99 7.11 0.54
CA PHE A 99 3.93 6.21 1.00
C PHE A 99 3.03 5.84 -0.17
N GLY A 100 2.57 4.59 -0.22
CA GLY A 100 1.71 4.19 -1.32
C GLY A 100 1.31 2.72 -1.33
N TYR A 101 1.17 2.17 -2.52
CA TYR A 101 0.58 0.85 -2.76
C TYR A 101 1.35 0.06 -3.80
N ALA A 102 1.12 -1.26 -3.83
CA ALA A 102 1.43 -2.05 -5.00
C ALA A 102 0.37 -1.82 -6.08
N LEU A 103 0.79 -1.34 -7.25
CA LEU A 103 -0.01 -1.33 -8.46
C LEU A 103 0.18 -2.68 -9.17
N THR A 104 -0.56 -3.69 -8.71
CA THR A 104 -0.53 -5.03 -9.29
C THR A 104 -1.15 -5.06 -10.68
N GLY A 105 -0.88 -6.10 -11.47
CA GLY A 105 -1.51 -6.27 -12.78
C GLY A 105 -3.04 -6.25 -12.71
N GLY A 106 -3.63 -6.90 -11.68
CA GLY A 106 -5.08 -6.87 -11.44
C GLY A 106 -5.60 -5.49 -11.08
N SER A 107 -4.88 -4.75 -10.22
CA SER A 107 -5.24 -3.35 -9.90
C SER A 107 -5.19 -2.46 -11.14
N ALA A 108 -4.14 -2.60 -11.96
CA ALA A 108 -4.00 -1.83 -13.19
C ALA A 108 -5.12 -2.15 -14.19
N GLN A 109 -5.49 -3.42 -14.34
CA GLN A 109 -6.59 -3.86 -15.19
C GLN A 109 -7.92 -3.22 -14.77
N LEU A 110 -8.26 -3.26 -13.48
CA LEU A 110 -9.52 -2.71 -12.95
C LEU A 110 -9.57 -1.18 -13.11
N ILE A 111 -8.49 -0.48 -12.77
CA ILE A 111 -8.45 0.99 -12.85
C ILE A 111 -8.47 1.43 -14.32
N TYR A 112 -7.72 0.79 -15.20
CA TYR A 112 -7.66 1.15 -16.61
C TYR A 112 -8.97 0.87 -17.34
N ALA A 113 -9.74 -0.13 -16.90
CA ALA A 113 -11.05 -0.47 -17.45
C ALA A 113 -12.18 0.53 -17.04
N LEU A 114 -11.94 1.40 -16.07
CA LEU A 114 -12.92 2.44 -15.72
C LEU A 114 -13.16 3.40 -16.91
N PRO A 115 -14.38 3.95 -17.03
CA PRO A 115 -14.61 5.08 -17.93
C PRO A 115 -13.57 6.18 -17.73
N SER A 116 -13.07 6.78 -18.80
CA SER A 116 -11.94 7.71 -18.77
C SER A 116 -12.08 8.84 -17.76
N SER A 117 -13.30 9.39 -17.61
CA SER A 117 -13.58 10.45 -16.63
C SER A 117 -13.49 9.95 -15.18
N GLN A 118 -13.95 8.73 -14.88
CA GLN A 118 -13.86 8.14 -13.55
C GLN A 118 -12.42 7.74 -13.23
N ARG A 119 -11.70 7.17 -14.21
CA ARG A 119 -10.27 6.87 -14.07
C ARG A 119 -9.48 8.15 -13.78
N ALA A 120 -9.68 9.20 -14.56
CA ALA A 120 -9.01 10.47 -14.32
C ALA A 120 -9.31 11.05 -12.94
N ALA A 121 -10.57 11.00 -12.49
CA ALA A 121 -10.96 11.46 -11.16
C ALA A 121 -10.27 10.65 -10.05
N LEU A 122 -10.20 9.31 -10.17
CA LEU A 122 -9.51 8.44 -9.22
C LEU A 122 -8.01 8.69 -9.19
N LEU A 123 -7.38 8.83 -10.37
CA LEU A 123 -5.94 9.11 -10.46
C LEU A 123 -5.60 10.51 -9.90
N ASN A 124 -6.42 11.51 -10.16
CA ASN A 124 -6.26 12.84 -9.56
C ASN A 124 -6.33 12.76 -8.03
N GLU A 125 -7.34 12.08 -7.48
CA GLU A 125 -7.49 11.88 -6.04
C GLU A 125 -6.26 11.23 -5.40
N LEU A 126 -5.69 10.24 -6.06
CA LEU A 126 -4.55 9.47 -5.55
C LEU A 126 -3.22 10.22 -5.68
N PHE A 127 -2.95 10.88 -6.81
CA PHE A 127 -1.60 11.26 -7.18
C PHE A 127 -1.33 12.76 -7.22
N LEU A 128 -2.35 13.63 -7.33
CA LEU A 128 -2.14 15.05 -7.18
C LEU A 128 -1.74 15.39 -5.74
N THR A 129 -0.95 16.47 -5.59
CA THR A 129 -0.29 16.81 -4.32
C THR A 129 -0.84 18.07 -3.64
N ASP A 130 -1.96 18.59 -4.14
CA ASP A 130 -2.63 19.73 -3.54
C ASP A 130 -3.44 19.35 -2.28
N THR A 131 -4.11 20.33 -1.68
CA THR A 131 -4.82 20.17 -0.42
C THR A 131 -6.04 19.24 -0.46
N ASN A 132 -6.53 18.88 -1.65
CA ASN A 132 -7.74 18.07 -1.83
C ASN A 132 -7.44 16.59 -2.07
N HIS A 133 -6.20 16.26 -2.45
CA HIS A 133 -5.78 14.94 -2.90
C HIS A 133 -4.81 14.30 -1.90
N ILE A 134 -4.62 12.97 -1.96
CA ILE A 134 -3.81 12.27 -0.95
C ILE A 134 -2.33 12.14 -1.32
N GLY A 135 -1.96 12.40 -2.56
CA GLY A 135 -0.59 12.52 -3.00
C GLY A 135 0.27 11.28 -2.79
N VAL A 136 -0.22 10.10 -3.17
CA VAL A 136 0.58 8.86 -3.21
C VAL A 136 1.91 9.14 -3.92
N SER A 137 3.01 8.68 -3.34
CA SER A 137 4.36 9.04 -3.78
C SER A 137 5.30 7.86 -3.96
N TYR A 138 4.85 6.64 -3.65
CA TYR A 138 5.60 5.41 -3.82
C TYR A 138 4.71 4.32 -4.40
N LEU A 139 5.18 3.65 -5.46
CA LEU A 139 4.50 2.51 -6.05
C LEU A 139 5.42 1.30 -6.08
N ARG A 140 4.85 0.12 -5.85
CA ARG A 140 5.49 -1.16 -6.14
C ARG A 140 4.77 -1.84 -7.30
N VAL A 141 5.53 -2.36 -8.25
CA VAL A 141 5.00 -3.08 -9.42
C VAL A 141 5.65 -4.45 -9.53
N SER A 142 4.94 -5.43 -10.07
CA SER A 142 5.54 -6.72 -10.38
C SER A 142 6.39 -6.65 -11.64
N ILE A 143 7.46 -7.44 -11.68
CA ILE A 143 8.24 -7.73 -12.90
C ILE A 143 7.72 -9.05 -13.46
N GLY A 144 6.88 -8.98 -14.48
CA GLY A 144 5.99 -10.07 -14.87
C GLY A 144 4.77 -10.16 -13.95
N ALA A 145 4.11 -11.31 -13.88
CA ALA A 145 2.94 -11.50 -13.05
C ALA A 145 3.27 -11.50 -11.56
N SER A 146 2.35 -10.95 -10.74
CA SER A 146 2.20 -11.30 -9.33
C SER A 146 1.05 -12.28 -9.15
N ASP A 147 0.79 -12.71 -7.92
CA ASP A 147 -0.39 -13.48 -7.55
C ASP A 147 -1.70 -12.68 -7.71
N MET A 148 -1.63 -11.33 -7.74
CA MET A 148 -2.75 -10.43 -8.05
C MET A 148 -2.73 -9.99 -9.53
N SER A 149 -2.37 -10.88 -10.44
CA SER A 149 -2.52 -10.75 -11.89
C SER A 149 -3.60 -11.70 -12.39
N SER A 150 -4.26 -11.39 -13.51
CA SER A 150 -5.32 -12.24 -14.08
C SER A 150 -4.81 -13.61 -14.58
N ARG A 151 -3.51 -13.71 -14.87
CA ARG A 151 -2.80 -14.93 -15.25
C ARG A 151 -1.33 -14.86 -14.84
N VAL A 152 -0.67 -16.00 -14.81
CA VAL A 152 0.79 -16.07 -14.70
C VAL A 152 1.42 -15.73 -16.04
N PHE A 153 2.46 -14.92 -16.04
CA PHE A 153 3.31 -14.61 -17.20
C PHE A 153 4.68 -14.08 -16.75
N SER A 154 5.66 -14.22 -17.61
CA SER A 154 6.91 -13.48 -17.59
C SER A 154 7.09 -12.73 -18.91
N TYR A 155 8.13 -11.94 -19.04
CA TYR A 155 8.41 -11.23 -20.30
C TYR A 155 9.20 -12.08 -21.31
N ASP A 156 9.39 -13.39 -21.02
CA ASP A 156 10.10 -14.31 -21.91
C ASP A 156 9.55 -15.74 -21.82
N ASP A 157 8.23 -15.88 -22.06
CA ASP A 157 7.49 -17.14 -21.94
C ASP A 157 7.58 -17.99 -23.23
N ASN A 158 8.10 -17.46 -24.32
CA ASN A 158 8.20 -18.19 -25.60
C ASN A 158 9.39 -19.17 -25.66
N ALA A 159 10.24 -19.18 -24.64
CA ALA A 159 11.33 -20.12 -24.48
C ALA A 159 10.92 -21.36 -23.66
N SER A 160 11.70 -22.43 -23.74
CA SER A 160 11.50 -23.66 -22.97
C SER A 160 12.82 -24.23 -22.47
N PRO A 161 12.83 -25.17 -21.50
CA PRO A 161 14.07 -25.82 -21.05
C PRO A 161 14.84 -26.52 -22.18
N ALA A 162 14.15 -26.99 -23.22
CA ALA A 162 14.77 -27.62 -24.40
C ALA A 162 15.28 -26.60 -25.42
N GLN A 163 14.73 -25.39 -25.40
CA GLN A 163 15.10 -24.27 -26.30
C GLN A 163 15.17 -22.98 -25.47
N PRO A 164 16.19 -22.83 -24.59
CA PRO A 164 16.32 -21.67 -23.72
C PRO A 164 16.72 -20.42 -24.54
N ASP A 165 16.07 -19.29 -24.25
CA ASP A 165 16.42 -18.01 -24.87
C ASP A 165 17.49 -17.26 -24.06
N THR A 166 18.72 -17.74 -24.11
CA THR A 166 19.83 -17.15 -23.34
C THR A 166 20.24 -15.74 -23.81
N LEU A 167 19.74 -15.29 -24.96
CA LEU A 167 19.93 -13.92 -25.46
C LEU A 167 18.74 -13.01 -25.13
N LEU A 168 17.66 -13.58 -24.55
CA LEU A 168 16.40 -12.88 -24.29
C LEU A 168 15.86 -12.19 -25.56
N ALA A 169 15.97 -12.86 -26.72
CA ALA A 169 15.52 -12.32 -27.99
C ALA A 169 13.99 -12.17 -28.05
N ASN A 170 13.27 -13.00 -27.28
CA ASN A 170 11.81 -12.99 -27.16
C ASN A 170 11.28 -12.11 -26.01
N PHE A 171 12.17 -11.37 -25.33
CA PHE A 171 11.76 -10.49 -24.23
C PHE A 171 10.78 -9.42 -24.70
N ASP A 172 9.58 -9.37 -24.10
CA ASP A 172 8.53 -8.41 -24.44
C ASP A 172 7.66 -8.04 -23.23
N LEU A 173 7.38 -6.74 -23.03
CA LEU A 173 6.45 -6.23 -22.02
C LEU A 173 4.96 -6.35 -22.42
N SER A 174 4.63 -7.13 -23.46
CA SER A 174 3.31 -7.13 -24.12
C SER A 174 2.11 -7.23 -23.17
N ASP A 175 2.19 -8.03 -22.13
CA ASP A 175 1.10 -8.13 -21.14
C ASP A 175 0.86 -6.81 -20.39
N ASP A 176 1.93 -6.18 -19.92
CA ASP A 176 1.86 -4.92 -19.18
C ASP A 176 1.53 -3.73 -20.07
N ASN A 177 1.83 -3.80 -21.36
CA ASN A 177 1.48 -2.77 -22.33
C ASN A 177 -0.05 -2.60 -22.47
N THR A 178 -0.84 -3.56 -22.03
CA THR A 178 -2.31 -3.48 -22.12
C THR A 178 -2.90 -2.56 -21.06
N TYR A 179 -2.41 -2.62 -19.82
CA TYR A 179 -2.99 -1.90 -18.68
C TYR A 179 -1.96 -1.16 -17.83
N LEU A 180 -0.89 -1.83 -17.40
CA LEU A 180 0.05 -1.30 -16.41
C LEU A 180 0.85 -0.13 -16.97
N VAL A 181 1.47 -0.31 -18.14
CA VAL A 181 2.31 0.74 -18.78
C VAL A 181 1.52 2.01 -19.09
N PRO A 182 0.35 1.96 -19.78
CA PRO A 182 -0.40 3.19 -20.05
C PRO A 182 -0.94 3.83 -18.76
N LEU A 183 -1.31 3.05 -17.75
CA LEU A 183 -1.76 3.60 -16.46
C LEU A 183 -0.62 4.30 -15.72
N LEU A 184 0.60 3.73 -15.71
CA LEU A 184 1.78 4.37 -15.13
C LEU A 184 2.14 5.68 -15.85
N GLN A 185 1.95 5.74 -17.16
CA GLN A 185 2.15 6.97 -17.94
C GLN A 185 1.14 8.06 -17.53
N GLU A 186 -0.14 7.72 -17.36
CA GLU A 186 -1.16 8.64 -16.83
C GLU A 186 -0.79 9.13 -15.42
N ILE A 187 -0.34 8.22 -14.53
CA ILE A 187 0.09 8.54 -13.16
C ILE A 187 1.30 9.48 -13.15
N LEU A 188 2.32 9.18 -13.92
CA LEU A 188 3.56 9.98 -13.99
C LEU A 188 3.32 11.36 -14.63
N ALA A 189 2.33 11.48 -15.51
CA ALA A 189 1.89 12.78 -16.02
C ALA A 189 1.29 13.68 -14.94
N LEU A 190 0.63 13.09 -13.92
CA LEU A 190 0.08 13.83 -12.76
C LEU A 190 1.15 14.13 -11.72
N ASN A 191 2.05 13.18 -11.46
CA ASN A 191 3.10 13.30 -10.46
C ASN A 191 4.40 12.60 -10.90
N PRO A 192 5.29 13.32 -11.60
CA PRO A 192 6.54 12.75 -12.12
C PRO A 192 7.57 12.40 -11.03
N SER A 193 7.32 12.78 -9.76
CA SER A 193 8.23 12.51 -8.64
C SER A 193 7.97 11.19 -7.92
N ILE A 194 6.99 10.40 -8.37
CA ILE A 194 6.67 9.09 -7.79
C ILE A 194 7.87 8.14 -7.92
N LYS A 195 8.19 7.47 -6.81
CA LYS A 195 9.17 6.38 -6.80
C LYS A 195 8.53 5.06 -7.18
N ILE A 196 9.20 4.27 -8.03
CA ILE A 196 8.70 2.98 -8.50
C ILE A 196 9.72 1.89 -8.16
N LEU A 197 9.25 0.88 -7.41
CA LEU A 197 9.98 -0.34 -7.06
C LEU A 197 9.44 -1.51 -7.89
N GLY A 198 10.28 -2.20 -8.63
CA GLY A 198 9.95 -3.44 -9.35
C GLY A 198 10.34 -4.68 -8.56
N SER A 199 9.46 -5.67 -8.45
CA SER A 199 9.73 -6.95 -7.75
C SER A 199 9.20 -8.13 -8.56
N PRO A 200 10.01 -9.14 -8.93
CA PRO A 200 9.54 -10.36 -9.58
C PRO A 200 9.01 -11.36 -8.54
N TRP A 201 7.94 -12.07 -8.86
CA TRP A 201 7.45 -13.23 -8.11
C TRP A 201 8.13 -14.52 -8.57
N SER A 202 8.56 -14.57 -9.82
CA SER A 202 9.27 -15.70 -10.41
C SER A 202 10.11 -15.25 -11.60
N ALA A 203 11.22 -15.92 -11.85
CA ALA A 203 11.89 -15.86 -13.13
C ALA A 203 11.04 -16.56 -14.22
N PRO A 204 11.33 -16.36 -15.52
CA PRO A 204 10.79 -17.18 -16.59
C PRO A 204 10.93 -18.67 -16.30
N LEU A 205 9.89 -19.46 -16.58
CA LEU A 205 9.79 -20.86 -16.12
C LEU A 205 10.96 -21.71 -16.58
N TRP A 206 11.44 -21.49 -17.80
CA TRP A 206 12.53 -22.24 -18.38
C TRP A 206 13.89 -22.01 -17.67
N MET A 207 14.03 -20.92 -16.90
CA MET A 207 15.22 -20.66 -16.08
C MET A 207 15.18 -21.41 -14.73
N LYS A 208 14.02 -21.94 -14.34
CA LYS A 208 13.83 -22.61 -13.04
C LYS A 208 14.12 -24.10 -13.13
N ASP A 209 14.49 -24.70 -12.02
CA ASP A 209 14.80 -26.12 -11.91
C ASP A 209 13.57 -27.03 -12.06
N ASN A 210 12.38 -26.53 -11.70
CA ASN A 210 11.11 -27.26 -11.76
C ASN A 210 10.27 -26.94 -13.01
N ASN A 211 10.63 -25.94 -13.80
CA ASN A 211 9.86 -25.45 -14.96
C ASN A 211 8.37 -25.20 -14.63
N ASP A 212 8.08 -24.72 -13.44
CA ASP A 212 6.72 -24.44 -12.95
C ASP A 212 6.63 -23.00 -12.43
N SER A 213 5.44 -22.40 -12.50
CA SER A 213 5.18 -21.07 -11.95
C SER A 213 5.26 -21.03 -10.44
N LYS A 214 5.03 -22.16 -9.77
CA LYS A 214 5.01 -22.28 -8.31
C LYS A 214 6.28 -22.91 -7.78
N GLY A 215 6.92 -22.25 -6.82
CA GLY A 215 8.13 -22.75 -6.17
C GLY A 215 9.32 -22.92 -7.12
N GLY A 216 10.18 -23.90 -6.86
CA GLY A 216 11.43 -24.10 -7.58
C GLY A 216 12.47 -23.03 -7.30
N ASN A 217 13.66 -23.19 -7.90
CA ASN A 217 14.79 -22.29 -7.72
C ASN A 217 15.31 -21.83 -9.07
N LEU A 218 15.88 -20.63 -9.14
CA LEU A 218 16.63 -20.18 -10.30
C LEU A 218 17.88 -21.05 -10.48
N GLN A 219 18.05 -21.61 -11.67
CA GLN A 219 19.25 -22.44 -11.95
C GLN A 219 20.49 -21.54 -12.06
N PRO A 220 21.62 -21.85 -11.38
CA PRO A 220 22.83 -21.01 -11.42
C PRO A 220 23.37 -20.72 -12.83
N LYS A 221 23.23 -21.66 -13.76
CA LYS A 221 23.63 -21.47 -15.16
C LYS A 221 22.91 -20.32 -15.88
N TYR A 222 21.80 -19.82 -15.32
CA TYR A 222 21.00 -18.72 -15.87
C TYR A 222 21.13 -17.41 -15.06
N TYR A 223 21.98 -17.33 -14.06
CA TYR A 223 22.14 -16.12 -13.25
C TYR A 223 22.50 -14.90 -14.11
N ASP A 224 23.47 -15.02 -15.03
CA ASP A 224 23.81 -13.95 -15.95
C ASP A 224 22.63 -13.54 -16.87
N VAL A 225 21.91 -14.54 -17.38
CA VAL A 225 20.74 -14.29 -18.25
C VAL A 225 19.63 -13.58 -17.45
N TYR A 226 19.39 -14.02 -16.22
CA TYR A 226 18.38 -13.38 -15.38
C TYR A 226 18.80 -11.97 -14.95
N ALA A 227 20.07 -11.69 -14.72
CA ALA A 227 20.56 -10.34 -14.52
C ALA A 227 20.31 -9.45 -15.74
N GLN A 228 20.54 -9.97 -16.97
CA GLN A 228 20.21 -9.27 -18.22
C GLN A 228 18.70 -9.08 -18.42
N TYR A 229 17.84 -9.97 -17.90
CA TYR A 229 16.39 -9.82 -17.88
C TYR A 229 15.97 -8.56 -17.11
N PHE A 230 16.56 -8.30 -15.92
CA PHE A 230 16.35 -7.05 -15.18
C PHE A 230 16.83 -5.82 -15.96
N VAL A 231 18.00 -5.91 -16.59
CA VAL A 231 18.53 -4.80 -17.40
C VAL A 231 17.60 -4.47 -18.56
N LYS A 232 17.08 -5.49 -19.27
CA LYS A 232 16.09 -5.31 -20.35
C LYS A 232 14.79 -4.70 -19.84
N TYR A 233 14.25 -5.20 -18.71
CA TYR A 233 13.07 -4.66 -18.08
C TYR A 233 13.21 -3.17 -17.77
N ILE A 234 14.26 -2.79 -17.06
CA ILE A 234 14.50 -1.38 -16.67
C ILE A 234 14.64 -0.49 -17.91
N LYS A 235 15.35 -0.96 -18.95
CA LYS A 235 15.50 -0.20 -20.20
C LYS A 235 14.18 -0.09 -20.96
N ALA A 236 13.37 -1.15 -21.03
CA ALA A 236 12.08 -1.14 -21.72
C ALA A 236 11.08 -0.21 -21.01
N MET A 237 10.99 -0.28 -19.67
CA MET A 237 10.16 0.63 -18.88
C MET A 237 10.61 2.09 -19.05
N LYS A 238 11.92 2.35 -19.00
CA LYS A 238 12.48 3.69 -19.28
C LYS A 238 12.14 4.18 -20.69
N ALA A 239 12.20 3.33 -21.69
CA ALA A 239 11.81 3.67 -23.06
C ALA A 239 10.31 4.01 -23.19
N ALA A 240 9.46 3.39 -22.34
CA ALA A 240 8.05 3.74 -22.18
C ALA A 240 7.81 5.00 -21.33
N GLY A 241 8.86 5.70 -20.88
CA GLY A 241 8.77 6.90 -20.04
C GLY A 241 8.58 6.61 -18.54
N ILE A 242 8.80 5.37 -18.09
CA ILE A 242 8.60 4.93 -16.72
C ILE A 242 9.96 4.62 -16.08
N PRO A 243 10.50 5.51 -15.23
CA PRO A 243 11.74 5.25 -14.51
C PRO A 243 11.50 4.23 -13.39
N ILE A 244 12.35 3.21 -13.30
CA ILE A 244 12.36 2.24 -12.17
C ILE A 244 13.46 2.68 -11.21
N ASP A 245 13.05 3.17 -10.02
CA ASP A 245 13.98 3.68 -9.00
C ASP A 245 14.74 2.58 -8.28
N ALA A 246 14.09 1.45 -8.06
CA ALA A 246 14.68 0.31 -7.37
C ALA A 246 14.09 -1.02 -7.87
N VAL A 247 14.80 -2.11 -7.60
CA VAL A 247 14.28 -3.48 -7.76
C VAL A 247 14.63 -4.33 -6.55
N THR A 248 13.77 -5.33 -6.26
CA THR A 248 14.18 -6.47 -5.43
C THR A 248 14.49 -7.66 -6.32
N PRO A 249 15.50 -8.50 -5.98
CA PRO A 249 15.83 -9.68 -6.78
C PRO A 249 14.73 -10.73 -6.82
N GLN A 250 13.91 -10.82 -5.76
CA GLN A 250 12.81 -11.77 -5.63
C GLN A 250 11.83 -11.32 -4.56
N ASN A 251 10.52 -11.31 -4.89
CA ASN A 251 9.46 -11.20 -3.90
C ASN A 251 9.40 -12.47 -3.06
N GLU A 252 9.35 -12.30 -1.75
CA GLU A 252 9.17 -13.38 -0.76
C GLU A 252 10.02 -14.64 -1.03
N PRO A 253 11.34 -14.52 -1.04
CA PRO A 253 12.24 -15.60 -1.48
C PRO A 253 12.15 -16.87 -0.65
N LEU A 254 11.49 -16.87 0.50
CA LEU A 254 11.27 -18.02 1.37
C LEU A 254 9.82 -18.55 1.33
N ASN A 255 8.96 -18.03 0.42
CA ASN A 255 7.58 -18.45 0.24
C ASN A 255 7.36 -19.14 -1.11
N PRO A 256 7.57 -20.47 -1.21
CA PRO A 256 7.37 -21.21 -2.47
C PRO A 256 5.89 -21.55 -2.74
N LEU A 257 4.95 -21.11 -1.88
CA LEU A 257 3.55 -21.55 -1.93
C LEU A 257 2.66 -20.63 -2.73
N ASN A 258 3.08 -19.39 -2.97
CA ASN A 258 2.36 -18.43 -3.80
C ASN A 258 2.41 -18.83 -5.29
N ASN A 259 1.55 -18.27 -6.12
CA ASN A 259 1.55 -18.52 -7.56
C ASN A 259 1.37 -17.21 -8.34
N PRO A 260 2.43 -16.72 -9.05
CA PRO A 260 3.75 -17.33 -9.17
C PRO A 260 4.59 -17.20 -7.91
N SER A 261 5.67 -18.00 -7.82
CA SER A 261 6.68 -17.91 -6.77
C SER A 261 8.00 -18.57 -7.19
N MET A 262 9.08 -18.22 -6.52
CA MET A 262 10.40 -18.85 -6.69
C MET A 262 11.16 -18.73 -5.38
N SER A 263 11.78 -19.82 -4.95
CA SER A 263 12.65 -19.82 -3.78
C SER A 263 14.04 -19.28 -4.13
N MET A 264 14.61 -18.51 -3.20
CA MET A 264 15.99 -18.03 -3.28
C MET A 264 16.55 -17.90 -1.86
N LYS A 265 17.56 -18.67 -1.49
CA LYS A 265 18.20 -18.57 -0.18
C LYS A 265 19.04 -17.30 -0.08
N ALA A 266 19.38 -16.89 1.15
CA ALA A 266 20.23 -15.72 1.38
C ALA A 266 21.57 -15.80 0.63
N THR A 267 22.22 -16.96 0.65
CA THR A 267 23.49 -17.19 -0.06
C THR A 267 23.34 -17.23 -1.59
N GLU A 268 22.19 -17.65 -2.09
CA GLU A 268 21.89 -17.62 -3.54
C GLU A 268 21.61 -16.19 -4.00
N GLN A 269 20.89 -15.39 -3.19
CA GLN A 269 20.67 -13.97 -3.48
C GLN A 269 21.96 -13.15 -3.35
N GLU A 270 22.80 -13.47 -2.35
CA GLU A 270 24.14 -12.88 -2.20
C GLU A 270 24.98 -13.11 -3.46
N GLU A 271 25.12 -14.36 -3.89
CA GLU A 271 25.86 -14.76 -5.11
C GLU A 271 25.30 -14.05 -6.34
N PHE A 272 23.96 -14.07 -6.50
CA PHE A 272 23.30 -13.40 -7.64
C PHE A 272 23.56 -11.90 -7.66
N VAL A 273 23.45 -11.20 -6.53
CA VAL A 273 23.69 -9.75 -6.45
C VAL A 273 25.15 -9.43 -6.66
N LYS A 274 26.07 -10.21 -6.03
CA LYS A 274 27.51 -9.97 -6.03
C LYS A 274 28.12 -10.15 -7.42
N ASN A 275 27.84 -11.28 -8.06
CA ASN A 275 28.57 -11.72 -9.25
C ASN A 275 27.81 -11.53 -10.56
N HIS A 276 26.49 -11.26 -10.52
CA HIS A 276 25.64 -11.16 -11.70
C HIS A 276 24.86 -9.86 -11.78
N LEU A 277 23.91 -9.59 -10.88
CA LEU A 277 22.98 -8.45 -10.98
C LEU A 277 23.69 -7.09 -10.82
N GLY A 278 24.52 -6.95 -9.78
CA GLY A 278 25.28 -5.74 -9.52
C GLY A 278 26.23 -5.38 -10.66
N PRO A 279 27.10 -6.30 -11.11
CA PRO A 279 27.94 -6.09 -12.30
C PRO A 279 27.15 -5.77 -13.58
N ALA A 280 26.03 -6.43 -13.82
CA ALA A 280 25.17 -6.17 -14.97
C ALA A 280 24.60 -4.74 -14.96
N PHE A 281 24.12 -4.26 -13.79
CA PHE A 281 23.65 -2.88 -13.66
C PHE A 281 24.75 -1.87 -13.87
N GLN A 282 25.93 -2.12 -13.29
CA GLN A 282 27.12 -1.27 -13.47
C GLN A 282 27.52 -1.20 -14.94
N ALA A 283 27.62 -2.35 -15.61
CA ALA A 283 27.98 -2.42 -17.04
C ALA A 283 26.93 -1.73 -17.94
N ALA A 284 25.65 -1.78 -17.57
CA ALA A 284 24.57 -1.12 -18.30
C ALA A 284 24.41 0.37 -17.98
N GLY A 285 25.19 0.93 -17.03
CA GLY A 285 25.10 2.32 -16.59
C GLY A 285 23.78 2.65 -15.89
N LEU A 286 23.17 1.69 -15.18
CA LEU A 286 21.91 1.87 -14.48
C LEU A 286 22.15 2.43 -13.09
N SER A 287 21.33 3.42 -12.70
CA SER A 287 21.27 4.00 -11.36
C SER A 287 20.17 3.37 -10.49
N THR A 288 19.42 2.42 -11.01
CA THR A 288 18.37 1.67 -10.30
C THR A 288 18.98 0.94 -9.11
N LYS A 289 18.41 1.13 -7.93
CA LYS A 289 18.87 0.55 -6.68
C LYS A 289 18.53 -0.94 -6.61
N ILE A 290 19.39 -1.72 -5.96
CA ILE A 290 19.12 -3.12 -5.61
C ILE A 290 18.79 -3.14 -4.12
N ILE A 291 17.58 -3.63 -3.78
CA ILE A 291 17.09 -3.78 -2.41
C ILE A 291 16.89 -5.27 -2.17
N VAL A 292 17.61 -5.84 -1.21
CA VAL A 292 17.60 -7.29 -0.96
C VAL A 292 16.49 -7.72 -0.03
N TYR A 293 16.25 -9.01 0.05
CA TYR A 293 15.29 -9.72 0.88
C TYR A 293 13.86 -9.62 0.36
N ASP A 294 13.09 -8.58 0.71
CA ASP A 294 11.68 -8.39 0.30
C ASP A 294 10.73 -9.46 0.87
N HIS A 295 10.81 -9.68 2.20
CA HIS A 295 10.07 -10.73 2.91
C HIS A 295 9.82 -10.37 4.38
N ASN A 296 9.25 -11.32 5.16
CA ASN A 296 8.77 -11.13 6.52
C ASN A 296 9.84 -10.74 7.54
N CYS A 297 9.42 -10.05 8.59
CA CYS A 297 10.29 -9.57 9.68
C CYS A 297 10.84 -10.67 10.60
N ASP A 298 10.52 -11.95 10.39
CA ASP A 298 10.95 -13.08 11.22
C ASP A 298 12.32 -13.65 10.88
N GLN A 299 12.92 -13.25 9.73
CA GLN A 299 14.22 -13.78 9.26
C GLN A 299 15.27 -12.67 9.04
N PRO A 300 15.65 -11.88 10.07
CA PRO A 300 16.65 -10.82 9.92
C PRO A 300 18.02 -11.33 9.45
N THR A 301 18.33 -12.60 9.70
CA THR A 301 19.58 -13.23 9.25
C THR A 301 19.73 -13.25 7.74
N TYR A 302 18.62 -13.23 6.98
CA TYR A 302 18.69 -13.24 5.52
C TYR A 302 19.39 -11.99 4.97
N PRO A 303 18.86 -10.76 5.18
CA PRO A 303 19.55 -9.56 4.70
C PRO A 303 20.92 -9.36 5.40
N LEU A 304 21.07 -9.74 6.67
CA LEU A 304 22.35 -9.63 7.38
C LEU A 304 23.44 -10.51 6.74
N THR A 305 23.10 -11.71 6.24
CA THR A 305 24.04 -12.57 5.50
C THR A 305 24.56 -11.85 4.25
N ILE A 306 23.67 -11.27 3.45
CA ILE A 306 24.07 -10.57 2.21
C ILE A 306 24.90 -9.32 2.50
N LEU A 307 24.51 -8.56 3.54
CA LEU A 307 25.21 -7.32 3.90
C LEU A 307 26.57 -7.58 4.58
N ALA A 308 26.80 -8.79 5.12
CA ALA A 308 28.09 -9.19 5.69
C ALA A 308 29.17 -9.41 4.63
N ASP A 309 28.79 -9.76 3.39
CA ASP A 309 29.71 -9.84 2.26
C ASP A 309 29.92 -8.44 1.65
N ALA A 310 31.12 -7.88 1.80
CA ALA A 310 31.44 -6.52 1.33
C ALA A 310 31.32 -6.38 -0.20
N ASP A 311 31.57 -7.45 -0.94
CA ASP A 311 31.47 -7.46 -2.40
C ASP A 311 30.01 -7.52 -2.89
N ALA A 312 29.12 -8.14 -2.16
CA ALA A 312 27.68 -8.04 -2.39
C ALA A 312 27.15 -6.68 -1.92
N ALA A 313 27.49 -6.27 -0.70
CA ALA A 313 27.00 -5.07 -0.05
C ALA A 313 27.27 -3.77 -0.85
N LYS A 314 28.37 -3.71 -1.61
CA LYS A 314 28.67 -2.53 -2.44
C LYS A 314 27.60 -2.22 -3.51
N TYR A 315 26.85 -3.24 -3.95
CA TYR A 315 25.75 -3.10 -4.90
C TYR A 315 24.39 -2.90 -4.25
N VAL A 316 24.26 -3.18 -2.95
CA VAL A 316 23.01 -3.16 -2.20
C VAL A 316 22.74 -1.76 -1.63
N ASP A 317 21.59 -1.17 -1.94
CA ASP A 317 21.13 0.07 -1.32
C ASP A 317 20.56 -0.18 0.07
N GLY A 318 19.83 -1.26 0.26
CA GLY A 318 19.17 -1.59 1.53
C GLY A 318 18.42 -2.91 1.52
N SER A 319 17.57 -3.10 2.54
CA SER A 319 16.76 -4.31 2.73
C SER A 319 15.28 -3.98 2.81
N ALA A 320 14.44 -4.81 2.20
CA ALA A 320 12.99 -4.66 2.16
C ALA A 320 12.29 -5.69 3.04
N PHE A 321 11.17 -5.28 3.67
CA PHE A 321 10.44 -6.07 4.65
C PHE A 321 8.94 -6.08 4.41
N HIS A 322 8.32 -7.23 4.75
CA HIS A 322 6.89 -7.47 4.93
C HIS A 322 6.61 -7.78 6.40
N LEU A 323 5.35 -7.74 6.85
CA LEU A 323 5.01 -7.99 8.26
C LEU A 323 3.90 -9.03 8.43
N TYR A 324 3.90 -10.09 7.64
CA TYR A 324 3.02 -11.25 7.86
C TYR A 324 3.54 -12.16 8.99
N ALA A 325 4.82 -12.03 9.33
CA ALA A 325 5.46 -12.71 10.46
C ALA A 325 6.59 -11.85 11.03
N GLY A 326 6.91 -12.08 12.31
CA GLY A 326 7.94 -11.34 13.04
C GLY A 326 7.42 -10.04 13.66
N MET A 327 8.30 -9.09 13.89
CA MET A 327 7.98 -7.80 14.51
C MET A 327 8.60 -6.66 13.73
N ILE A 328 7.91 -5.52 13.67
CA ILE A 328 8.39 -4.32 12.94
C ILE A 328 9.75 -3.81 13.42
N THR A 329 10.12 -4.11 14.67
CA THR A 329 11.43 -3.76 15.26
C THR A 329 12.62 -4.45 14.59
N THR A 330 12.39 -5.52 13.83
CA THR A 330 13.43 -6.18 13.01
C THR A 330 14.08 -5.21 12.01
N LEU A 331 13.33 -4.25 11.49
CA LEU A 331 13.87 -3.21 10.61
C LEU A 331 15.00 -2.43 11.31
N GLY A 332 14.74 -2.02 12.57
CA GLY A 332 15.74 -1.35 13.40
C GLY A 332 16.98 -2.23 13.67
N GLN A 333 16.79 -3.52 13.93
CA GLN A 333 17.91 -4.45 14.15
C GLN A 333 18.84 -4.52 12.93
N VAL A 334 18.28 -4.60 11.71
CA VAL A 334 19.08 -4.63 10.47
C VAL A 334 19.77 -3.30 10.22
N HIS A 335 19.07 -2.18 10.44
CA HIS A 335 19.66 -0.85 10.35
C HIS A 335 20.83 -0.67 11.33
N ASP A 336 20.66 -1.06 12.58
CA ASP A 336 21.69 -0.86 13.62
C ASP A 336 22.95 -1.70 13.33
N ALA A 337 22.79 -2.85 12.69
CA ALA A 337 23.92 -3.68 12.23
C ALA A 337 24.64 -3.05 11.01
N TYR A 338 23.91 -2.39 10.12
CA TYR A 338 24.44 -1.76 8.90
C TYR A 338 23.86 -0.35 8.70
N PRO A 339 24.25 0.66 9.51
CA PRO A 339 23.58 1.98 9.55
C PRO A 339 23.76 2.83 8.28
N THR A 340 24.65 2.43 7.37
CA THR A 340 24.82 3.06 6.06
C THR A 340 23.88 2.49 4.99
N LYS A 341 23.15 1.41 5.31
CA LYS A 341 22.21 0.76 4.42
C LYS A 341 20.78 1.17 4.78
N HIS A 342 19.97 1.38 3.75
CA HIS A 342 18.59 1.80 3.93
C HIS A 342 17.68 0.63 4.29
N VAL A 343 16.51 0.97 4.82
CA VAL A 343 15.46 0.01 5.16
C VAL A 343 14.17 0.46 4.47
N TYR A 344 13.44 -0.51 3.95
CA TYR A 344 12.20 -0.31 3.20
C TYR A 344 11.10 -1.23 3.74
N PHE A 345 9.87 -0.73 3.79
CA PHE A 345 8.69 -1.54 4.06
C PHE A 345 7.86 -1.64 2.78
N THR A 346 7.79 -2.83 2.20
CA THR A 346 7.37 -3.01 0.80
C THR A 346 6.06 -3.73 0.61
N GLU A 347 5.50 -4.37 1.67
CA GLU A 347 4.22 -5.04 1.54
C GLU A 347 3.55 -5.36 2.89
N GLN A 348 2.24 -5.11 2.95
CA GLN A 348 1.28 -5.65 3.90
C GLN A 348 -0.12 -5.47 3.32
N TYR A 349 -1.01 -6.48 3.41
CA TYR A 349 -2.38 -6.35 2.94
C TYR A 349 -3.39 -6.22 4.08
N VAL A 350 -4.52 -5.57 3.79
CA VAL A 350 -5.72 -5.66 4.62
C VAL A 350 -6.54 -6.85 4.13
N ALA A 351 -6.86 -7.77 5.04
CA ALA A 351 -7.65 -8.95 4.71
C ALA A 351 -9.14 -8.62 4.56
N GLY A 352 -9.79 -9.21 3.57
CA GLY A 352 -11.24 -9.17 3.43
C GLY A 352 -11.91 -10.37 4.11
N PRO A 353 -13.10 -10.18 4.74
CA PRO A 353 -13.76 -8.90 5.01
C PRO A 353 -13.04 -8.10 6.11
N SER A 354 -12.88 -6.79 5.88
CA SER A 354 -12.12 -5.90 6.77
C SER A 354 -12.87 -5.60 8.08
N ASN A 355 -12.16 -5.66 9.19
CA ASN A 355 -12.54 -5.01 10.44
C ASN A 355 -11.90 -3.61 10.47
N PHE A 356 -12.61 -2.59 9.98
CA PHE A 356 -12.07 -1.25 9.82
C PHE A 356 -11.32 -0.72 11.05
N ALA A 357 -11.89 -0.85 12.23
CA ALA A 357 -11.29 -0.35 13.47
C ALA A 357 -9.97 -1.07 13.81
N GLY A 358 -9.99 -2.41 13.77
CA GLY A 358 -8.82 -3.22 14.09
C GLY A 358 -7.72 -3.09 13.02
N ASP A 359 -8.11 -3.08 11.73
CA ASP A 359 -7.15 -2.91 10.63
C ASP A 359 -6.53 -1.50 10.66
N LEU A 360 -7.33 -0.45 10.91
CA LEU A 360 -6.83 0.92 11.05
C LEU A 360 -5.81 1.01 12.21
N GLU A 361 -6.17 0.50 13.38
CA GLU A 361 -5.30 0.51 14.57
C GLU A 361 -3.99 -0.23 14.31
N TRP A 362 -4.07 -1.47 13.81
CA TRP A 362 -2.90 -2.32 13.62
C TRP A 362 -1.94 -1.76 12.57
N HIS A 363 -2.46 -1.35 11.40
CA HIS A 363 -1.63 -0.82 10.32
C HIS A 363 -1.05 0.55 10.65
N MET A 364 -1.82 1.42 11.31
CA MET A 364 -1.29 2.71 11.76
C MET A 364 -0.17 2.52 12.77
N LYS A 365 -0.36 1.63 13.77
CA LYS A 365 0.63 1.36 14.81
C LYS A 365 1.92 0.74 14.26
N ASN A 366 1.80 -0.32 13.48
CA ASN A 366 2.95 -1.09 13.02
C ASN A 366 3.60 -0.51 11.76
N LEU A 367 2.80 -0.01 10.81
CA LEU A 367 3.32 0.40 9.50
C LEU A 367 3.56 1.91 9.43
N ILE A 368 2.51 2.74 9.55
CA ILE A 368 2.65 4.19 9.35
C ILE A 368 3.52 4.83 10.44
N ILE A 369 3.41 4.34 11.67
CA ILE A 369 4.20 4.80 12.81
C ILE A 369 5.43 3.92 13.02
N GLY A 370 5.22 2.61 13.11
CA GLY A 370 6.24 1.65 13.49
C GLY A 370 7.37 1.50 12.48
N ALA A 371 7.07 1.36 11.19
CA ALA A 371 8.11 1.17 10.19
C ALA A 371 9.04 2.40 10.09
N PRO A 372 8.57 3.65 9.97
CA PRO A 372 9.47 4.81 9.98
C PRO A 372 10.23 4.97 11.30
N ARG A 373 9.64 4.63 12.45
CA ARG A 373 10.37 4.65 13.72
C ARG A 373 11.49 3.62 13.78
N ASN A 374 11.40 2.57 12.97
CA ASN A 374 12.43 1.56 12.78
C ASN A 374 13.17 1.76 11.44
N TRP A 375 13.40 3.01 11.05
CA TRP A 375 14.26 3.45 9.94
C TRP A 375 13.71 3.22 8.53
N SER A 376 12.49 2.71 8.35
CA SER A 376 11.94 2.59 7.00
C SER A 376 11.83 3.96 6.31
N ARG A 377 12.23 4.00 5.04
CA ARG A 377 12.14 5.19 4.18
C ARG A 377 10.82 5.29 3.43
N ASN A 378 10.07 4.21 3.38
CA ASN A 378 8.76 4.15 2.74
C ASN A 378 7.82 3.24 3.53
N VAL A 379 6.53 3.30 3.18
CA VAL A 379 5.55 2.27 3.54
C VAL A 379 4.66 2.01 2.32
N VAL A 380 4.58 0.74 1.92
CA VAL A 380 3.75 0.29 0.81
C VAL A 380 2.76 -0.74 1.32
N GLU A 381 1.46 -0.41 1.23
CA GLU A 381 0.38 -1.37 1.37
C GLU A 381 0.26 -2.22 0.10
N TRP A 382 -0.35 -3.41 0.20
CA TRP A 382 -0.46 -4.30 -0.94
C TRP A 382 -1.36 -3.71 -2.04
N ASN A 383 -2.19 -4.46 -2.66
CA ASN A 383 -2.89 -4.11 -3.89
C ASN A 383 -3.73 -2.82 -3.79
N MET A 384 -3.51 -1.92 -4.75
CA MET A 384 -4.22 -0.65 -4.83
C MET A 384 -5.72 -0.84 -5.06
N ALA A 385 -6.12 -1.81 -5.88
CA ALA A 385 -7.51 -2.10 -6.16
C ALA A 385 -7.77 -3.60 -6.29
N ALA A 386 -8.97 -4.03 -5.93
CA ALA A 386 -9.53 -5.34 -6.20
C ALA A 386 -11.02 -5.20 -6.58
N ASP A 387 -11.60 -6.23 -7.20
CA ASP A 387 -13.05 -6.32 -7.37
C ASP A 387 -13.75 -6.80 -6.08
N ALA A 388 -15.08 -6.97 -6.15
CA ALA A 388 -15.87 -7.41 -5.00
C ALA A 388 -15.58 -8.86 -4.55
N ASN A 389 -14.86 -9.63 -5.35
CA ASN A 389 -14.42 -10.99 -5.07
C ASN A 389 -12.91 -11.09 -4.79
N TYR A 390 -12.28 -9.95 -4.50
CA TYR A 390 -10.83 -9.80 -4.26
C TYR A 390 -9.95 -10.15 -5.47
N GLY A 391 -10.52 -10.16 -6.67
CA GLY A 391 -9.81 -10.36 -7.93
C GLY A 391 -9.39 -9.06 -8.63
N PRO A 392 -8.74 -9.16 -9.81
CA PRO A 392 -8.19 -10.37 -10.42
C PRO A 392 -6.99 -10.92 -9.64
N HIS A 393 -6.91 -12.25 -9.56
CA HIS A 393 -5.77 -12.98 -9.01
C HIS A 393 -5.52 -14.27 -9.80
N THR A 394 -4.31 -14.80 -9.72
CA THR A 394 -3.96 -16.08 -10.34
C THR A 394 -4.65 -17.25 -9.62
N ALA A 395 -4.69 -18.42 -10.26
CA ALA A 395 -5.12 -19.63 -9.58
C ALA A 395 -4.14 -19.98 -8.44
N GLY A 396 -4.63 -19.94 -7.20
CA GLY A 396 -3.80 -20.10 -5.98
C GLY A 396 -3.08 -18.82 -5.51
N GLY A 397 -3.40 -17.67 -6.09
CA GLY A 397 -3.03 -16.36 -5.58
C GLY A 397 -3.92 -15.90 -4.42
N CYS A 398 -3.72 -14.66 -3.96
CA CYS A 398 -4.45 -14.12 -2.82
C CYS A 398 -5.95 -13.98 -3.11
N SER A 399 -6.77 -14.73 -2.39
CA SER A 399 -8.23 -14.76 -2.57
C SER A 399 -9.02 -13.88 -1.59
N ASN A 400 -8.32 -13.13 -0.72
CA ASN A 400 -8.92 -12.21 0.26
C ASN A 400 -8.12 -10.92 0.44
N CYS A 401 -7.25 -10.57 -0.51
CA CYS A 401 -6.51 -9.32 -0.48
C CYS A 401 -7.44 -8.15 -0.84
N LEU A 402 -7.91 -7.44 0.18
CA LEU A 402 -8.75 -6.26 0.00
C LEU A 402 -7.90 -5.09 -0.48
N GLY A 403 -8.18 -4.56 -1.66
CA GLY A 403 -7.49 -3.39 -2.18
C GLY A 403 -7.83 -2.12 -1.40
N ALA A 404 -7.01 -1.08 -1.57
CA ALA A 404 -7.36 0.28 -1.08
C ALA A 404 -8.69 0.75 -1.68
N PHE A 405 -9.00 0.28 -2.87
CA PHE A 405 -10.30 0.44 -3.51
C PHE A 405 -10.92 -0.89 -3.88
N THR A 406 -12.24 -1.00 -3.65
CA THR A 406 -13.05 -2.01 -4.32
C THR A 406 -13.70 -1.38 -5.55
N ILE A 407 -13.39 -1.92 -6.73
CA ILE A 407 -13.94 -1.46 -8.02
C ILE A 407 -14.91 -2.54 -8.53
N ASN A 408 -16.19 -2.19 -8.59
CA ASN A 408 -17.21 -3.06 -9.14
C ASN A 408 -17.92 -2.34 -10.31
N SER A 409 -17.54 -2.70 -11.52
CA SER A 409 -17.94 -1.96 -12.73
C SER A 409 -17.55 -0.48 -12.65
N THR A 410 -18.51 0.42 -12.42
CA THR A 410 -18.28 1.87 -12.26
C THR A 410 -18.36 2.34 -10.81
N SER A 411 -18.65 1.47 -9.87
CA SER A 411 -18.70 1.80 -8.45
C SER A 411 -17.31 1.68 -7.84
N ILE A 412 -16.87 2.70 -7.11
CA ILE A 412 -15.58 2.77 -6.44
C ILE A 412 -15.80 3.00 -4.95
N THR A 413 -15.39 2.04 -4.13
CA THR A 413 -15.46 2.13 -2.67
C THR A 413 -14.06 2.23 -2.08
N ARG A 414 -13.83 3.20 -1.19
CA ARG A 414 -12.57 3.34 -0.44
C ARG A 414 -12.60 2.43 0.77
N ASN A 415 -11.56 1.62 0.91
CA ASN A 415 -11.39 0.67 2.01
C ASN A 415 -10.38 1.19 3.04
N THR A 416 -10.11 0.41 4.08
CA THR A 416 -9.29 0.83 5.23
C THR A 416 -7.89 1.28 4.82
N SER A 417 -7.20 0.55 3.93
CA SER A 417 -5.83 0.89 3.53
C SER A 417 -5.73 2.23 2.77
N TYR A 418 -6.84 2.71 2.14
CA TYR A 418 -6.88 4.07 1.61
C TYR A 418 -6.63 5.12 2.70
N TYR A 419 -7.36 5.02 3.81
CA TYR A 419 -7.24 5.99 4.92
C TYR A 419 -5.90 5.86 5.65
N ILE A 420 -5.39 4.63 5.80
CA ILE A 420 -4.08 4.35 6.40
C ILE A 420 -2.99 5.11 5.66
N ILE A 421 -2.85 4.90 4.35
CA ILE A 421 -1.82 5.57 3.54
C ILE A 421 -2.07 7.07 3.46
N ALA A 422 -3.32 7.51 3.35
CA ALA A 422 -3.67 8.91 3.21
C ALA A 422 -3.26 9.79 4.41
N HIS A 423 -3.27 9.24 5.64
CA HIS A 423 -2.78 9.93 6.84
C HIS A 423 -1.30 10.30 6.75
N ALA A 424 -0.50 9.56 5.98
CA ALA A 424 0.90 9.84 5.75
C ALA A 424 1.14 10.53 4.41
N SER A 425 0.71 9.95 3.29
CA SER A 425 1.06 10.38 1.93
C SER A 425 0.65 11.83 1.64
N LYS A 426 -0.52 12.26 2.17
CA LYS A 426 -1.04 13.61 1.99
C LYS A 426 -0.13 14.69 2.55
N PHE A 427 0.55 14.41 3.66
CA PHE A 427 1.26 15.43 4.45
C PHE A 427 2.77 15.22 4.47
N VAL A 428 3.22 13.97 4.44
CA VAL A 428 4.65 13.60 4.49
C VAL A 428 5.14 13.35 3.07
N ARG A 429 5.60 14.41 2.43
CA ARG A 429 6.07 14.35 1.04
C ARG A 429 7.49 13.75 0.94
N PRO A 430 7.87 13.20 -0.23
CA PRO A 430 9.25 12.76 -0.48
C PRO A 430 10.26 13.86 -0.10
N GLY A 431 11.35 13.46 0.57
CA GLY A 431 12.33 14.39 1.12
C GLY A 431 12.02 14.88 2.53
N SER A 432 10.83 14.58 3.10
CA SER A 432 10.57 14.80 4.53
C SER A 432 11.56 14.00 5.38
N VAL A 433 11.94 14.54 6.52
CA VAL A 433 12.87 13.90 7.46
C VAL A 433 12.11 13.53 8.73
N ARG A 434 12.21 12.27 9.17
CA ARG A 434 11.69 11.87 10.48
C ARG A 434 12.45 12.64 11.57
N VAL A 435 11.73 13.20 12.55
CA VAL A 435 12.27 13.92 13.69
C VAL A 435 11.84 13.29 15.00
N ALA A 436 12.48 13.66 16.12
CA ALA A 436 12.14 13.10 17.42
C ALA A 436 10.74 13.50 17.88
N SER A 437 10.04 12.56 18.50
CA SER A 437 8.82 12.79 19.28
C SER A 437 8.74 11.77 20.41
N ASP A 438 8.18 12.18 21.56
CA ASP A 438 8.03 11.31 22.73
C ASP A 438 7.06 10.19 22.45
N MET A 439 7.37 8.97 22.95
CA MET A 439 6.54 7.78 22.79
C MET A 439 5.80 7.44 24.09
N PHE A 440 4.50 7.26 23.95
CA PHE A 440 3.66 6.71 25.01
C PHE A 440 2.95 5.46 24.48
N GLY A 441 2.84 4.41 25.29
CA GLY A 441 2.29 3.13 24.85
C GLY A 441 0.85 3.24 24.35
N SER A 442 0.05 4.16 24.91
CA SER A 442 -1.34 4.40 24.49
C SER A 442 -1.50 5.45 23.38
N LEU A 443 -0.42 6.16 23.04
CA LEU A 443 -0.38 7.21 22.00
C LEU A 443 0.83 7.01 21.10
N PRO A 444 0.96 5.87 20.40
CA PRO A 444 2.00 5.71 19.40
C PRO A 444 1.90 6.83 18.37
N ASN A 445 3.06 7.38 17.97
CA ASN A 445 3.11 8.53 17.10
C ASN A 445 4.41 8.58 16.31
N VAL A 446 4.47 9.41 15.27
CA VAL A 446 5.68 9.69 14.50
C VAL A 446 5.64 11.13 13.99
N ALA A 447 6.76 11.82 14.04
CA ALA A 447 6.88 13.22 13.63
C ALA A 447 7.84 13.40 12.44
N TYR A 448 7.53 14.39 11.60
CA TYR A 448 8.30 14.72 10.41
C TYR A 448 8.48 16.23 10.26
N LEU A 449 9.61 16.61 9.66
CA LEU A 449 9.86 17.91 9.09
C LEU A 449 9.82 17.79 7.57
N THR A 450 8.92 18.50 6.93
CA THR A 450 8.74 18.45 5.47
C THR A 450 9.73 19.39 4.76
N PRO A 451 9.97 19.20 3.44
CA PRO A 451 10.86 20.07 2.67
C PRO A 451 10.43 21.55 2.66
N ASP A 452 9.12 21.83 2.76
CA ASP A 452 8.56 23.20 2.87
C ASP A 452 8.53 23.74 4.31
N GLY A 453 9.15 23.02 5.26
CA GLY A 453 9.33 23.46 6.64
C GLY A 453 8.16 23.21 7.58
N LYS A 454 7.09 22.56 7.13
CA LYS A 454 5.98 22.14 7.99
C LYS A 454 6.39 20.99 8.89
N LYS A 455 5.74 20.91 10.03
CA LYS A 455 5.83 19.78 10.95
C LYS A 455 4.55 18.96 10.82
N VAL A 456 4.71 17.66 10.72
CA VAL A 456 3.62 16.68 10.65
C VAL A 456 3.78 15.71 11.79
N LEU A 457 2.77 15.59 12.64
CA LEU A 457 2.71 14.60 13.71
C LEU A 457 1.49 13.69 13.49
N ILE A 458 1.72 12.40 13.31
CA ILE A 458 0.68 11.38 13.19
C ILE A 458 0.58 10.66 14.52
N VAL A 459 -0.62 10.64 15.12
CA VAL A 459 -0.88 10.03 16.44
C VAL A 459 -2.05 9.06 16.32
N LEU A 460 -1.90 7.88 16.87
CA LEU A 460 -2.96 6.91 17.09
C LEU A 460 -3.35 6.93 18.57
N ASN A 461 -4.64 6.95 18.89
CA ASN A 461 -5.11 6.54 20.20
C ASN A 461 -5.27 5.00 20.22
N ASP A 462 -4.28 4.31 20.79
CA ASP A 462 -4.20 2.82 20.86
C ASP A 462 -5.11 2.22 21.96
N ASN A 463 -5.96 3.05 22.59
CA ASN A 463 -7.01 2.61 23.48
C ASN A 463 -8.35 2.65 22.74
N ALA A 464 -8.79 1.52 22.19
CA ALA A 464 -10.03 1.44 21.43
C ALA A 464 -11.29 1.85 22.21
N ASN A 465 -11.26 1.78 23.55
CA ASN A 465 -12.44 1.92 24.41
C ASN A 465 -12.61 3.30 25.06
N ALA A 466 -11.60 4.17 24.98
CA ALA A 466 -11.64 5.45 25.67
C ALA A 466 -10.97 6.57 24.86
N ALA A 467 -11.58 7.74 24.88
CA ALA A 467 -10.94 8.95 24.39
C ALA A 467 -9.71 9.30 25.26
N GLN A 468 -8.65 9.80 24.64
CA GLN A 468 -7.47 10.28 25.32
C GLN A 468 -7.22 11.76 25.04
N THR A 469 -7.10 12.53 26.11
CA THR A 469 -6.64 13.94 26.06
C THR A 469 -5.15 13.97 26.31
N PHE A 470 -4.41 14.72 25.49
CA PHE A 470 -2.96 14.87 25.60
C PHE A 470 -2.53 16.23 25.08
N THR A 471 -1.31 16.59 25.41
CA THR A 471 -0.69 17.84 24.96
C THR A 471 0.36 17.56 23.89
N ILE A 472 0.41 18.39 22.85
CA ILE A 472 1.50 18.44 21.87
C ILE A 472 2.33 19.68 22.18
N GLN A 473 3.65 19.48 22.38
CA GLN A 473 4.60 20.54 22.68
C GLN A 473 5.61 20.73 21.56
N PHE A 474 5.86 21.98 21.17
CA PHE A 474 6.88 22.36 20.20
C PHE A 474 7.54 23.69 20.60
N LYS A 475 8.86 23.69 20.71
CA LYS A 475 9.67 24.89 21.10
C LYS A 475 9.17 25.57 22.36
N GLY A 476 8.77 24.82 23.38
CA GLY A 476 8.31 25.33 24.66
C GLY A 476 6.86 25.80 24.71
N LEU A 477 6.19 25.95 23.58
CA LEU A 477 4.76 26.22 23.48
C LEU A 477 3.97 24.92 23.31
N ASN A 478 2.70 24.92 23.69
CA ASN A 478 1.88 23.72 23.66
C ASN A 478 0.40 24.00 23.33
N PHE A 479 -0.31 22.96 22.90
CA PHE A 479 -1.77 22.92 22.82
C PHE A 479 -2.27 21.54 23.26
N THR A 480 -3.48 21.50 23.82
CA THR A 480 -4.14 20.26 24.24
C THR A 480 -5.19 19.84 23.21
N THR A 481 -5.28 18.54 22.97
CA THR A 481 -6.21 17.93 22.02
C THR A 481 -6.73 16.60 22.56
N THR A 482 -7.78 16.07 21.93
CA THR A 482 -8.38 14.79 22.29
C THR A 482 -8.61 13.93 21.06
N LEU A 483 -8.27 12.65 21.12
CA LEU A 483 -8.63 11.64 20.14
C LEU A 483 -9.59 10.62 20.76
N ASN A 484 -10.65 10.30 20.03
CA ASN A 484 -11.57 9.20 20.40
C ASN A 484 -10.82 7.86 20.44
N GLY A 485 -11.42 6.84 21.05
CA GLY A 485 -10.85 5.49 21.09
C GLY A 485 -10.59 4.95 19.68
N GLY A 486 -9.39 4.42 19.42
CA GLY A 486 -8.97 3.91 18.11
C GLY A 486 -8.84 4.95 16.99
N ALA A 487 -8.96 6.24 17.30
CA ALA A 487 -8.90 7.29 16.30
C ALA A 487 -7.46 7.65 15.93
N VAL A 488 -7.28 8.11 14.68
CA VAL A 488 -6.02 8.61 14.13
C VAL A 488 -6.12 10.10 13.85
N GLY A 489 -5.19 10.87 14.40
CA GLY A 489 -5.03 12.31 14.13
C GLY A 489 -3.72 12.62 13.41
N THR A 490 -3.78 13.37 12.31
CA THR A 490 -2.61 13.98 11.69
C THR A 490 -2.64 15.49 11.91
N TYR A 491 -1.67 15.97 12.66
CA TYR A 491 -1.49 17.37 13.03
C TYR A 491 -0.43 18.01 12.16
N VAL A 492 -0.74 19.18 11.59
CA VAL A 492 0.15 19.90 10.66
C VAL A 492 0.25 21.37 11.05
N TRP A 493 1.49 21.88 11.22
CA TRP A 493 1.77 23.30 11.55
C TRP A 493 3.05 23.83 10.93
#